data_bc33ca82f951532649343ffdaa31a79d
#
_entry.id   bc33ca82f951532649343ffdaa31a79d
#
_cell.length_a   1.000
_cell.length_b   1.000
_cell.length_c   1.000
_cell.angle_alpha   90.00
_cell.angle_beta   90.00
_cell.angle_gamma   90.00
#
_symmetry.space_group_name_H-M   'P 1'
#
loop_
_entity.id
_entity.type
_entity.pdbx_description
1 polymer ?
#
loop_
_entity_poly.entity_id
_entity_poly.type
_entity_poly.pdbx_seq_one_letter_code
_entity_poly.pdbx_strand_id
1 'polypeptide(L)'
;MSCNIHPYIQEWIDIVEKKIYAVCEEQELLVAHVKWCFEHEDIYIDCDQLEKYIGMSKYFPFEEIFPWQKFVIGLHDCTYWRESGLPRWPDLFCMLGRGAGKDGTIALESVCLMSPHNGIREYDVDICANNEDQAMRPVHDVINAFERPSVIKKLKKFFRWTKEQVLCLKTKSIMKGRTNSPKGKDGLRSGICIFNEIHQYEDYKNINVFTTGLGKKKHPRRSYYTTNGDVREGPLDDLLETSKQILRGGEPDNGLLPFICKLNKKEDVDQEENWPMANPSLPYLPSLMEEIRKEYREWKKNPRRLPAFMTKRMNIPENAEEMSVTEWDNIKATNILLPDLERWSCVCGIDYTKLTDWASVDLHFRDGDERFDISHSWMCLNSKDIPRIKAPWKEWADSGRLTLVDDVEIHPSLLTNYIQEAKRTYNIKALALDDFRFALIGKYLQEIGFDMKVNKNLKLIRPSDIMKVAPLIDSCFVNKWLRWGDAPELRWATNNAKLIRHGRKPGKEDDADMGNYVYGKIEGKSRKTDPFMAFVAAMTVENVLPQKRAKPTPKIQVYSY
;
A
#
# COMPACT_ATOMS: atom_id res chain seq x y z
N MET A 1 -29.24 -26.56 12.38
CA MET A 1 -29.50 -27.03 11.00
C MET A 1 -28.20 -26.86 10.24
N SER A 2 -27.64 -27.94 9.67
CA SER A 2 -26.40 -27.83 8.90
C SER A 2 -26.67 -26.89 7.70
N CYS A 3 -26.03 -25.76 7.68
CA CYS A 3 -26.06 -24.86 6.53
C CYS A 3 -25.34 -25.61 5.39
N ASN A 4 -26.08 -26.08 4.39
CA ASN A 4 -25.49 -26.71 3.23
C ASN A 4 -24.74 -25.63 2.44
N ILE A 5 -23.42 -25.60 2.58
CA ILE A 5 -22.55 -24.78 1.75
C ILE A 5 -22.73 -25.25 0.30
N HIS A 6 -22.92 -24.29 -0.63
CA HIS A 6 -23.11 -24.61 -2.05
C HIS A 6 -21.89 -25.32 -2.64
N PRO A 7 -22.05 -26.32 -3.54
CA PRO A 7 -20.94 -27.06 -4.12
C PRO A 7 -19.82 -26.21 -4.73
N TYR A 8 -20.15 -25.07 -5.35
CA TYR A 8 -19.16 -24.13 -5.89
C TYR A 8 -18.28 -23.48 -4.84
N ILE A 9 -18.81 -23.24 -3.65
CA ILE A 9 -18.03 -22.72 -2.51
C ILE A 9 -17.24 -23.86 -1.87
N GLN A 10 -17.86 -25.04 -1.73
CA GLN A 10 -17.21 -26.22 -1.18
C GLN A 10 -16.00 -26.66 -2.02
N GLU A 11 -16.06 -26.51 -3.35
CA GLU A 11 -14.95 -26.84 -4.25
C GLU A 11 -13.66 -26.08 -3.87
N TRP A 12 -13.74 -24.78 -3.56
CA TRP A 12 -12.58 -24.00 -3.11
C TRP A 12 -12.14 -24.40 -1.71
N ILE A 13 -13.08 -24.62 -0.79
CA ILE A 13 -12.78 -25.11 0.57
C ILE A 13 -12.00 -26.43 0.49
N ASP A 14 -12.43 -27.35 -0.35
CA ASP A 14 -11.78 -28.64 -0.54
C ASP A 14 -10.36 -28.49 -1.10
N ILE A 15 -10.14 -27.57 -2.02
CA ILE A 15 -8.80 -27.25 -2.55
C ILE A 15 -7.86 -26.81 -1.44
N VAL A 16 -8.32 -25.89 -0.58
CA VAL A 16 -7.53 -25.34 0.52
C VAL A 16 -7.27 -26.38 1.60
N GLU A 17 -8.30 -27.08 2.08
CA GLU A 17 -8.19 -28.05 3.19
C GLU A 17 -7.42 -29.33 2.79
N LYS A 18 -7.66 -29.83 1.59
CA LYS A 18 -6.99 -31.03 1.06
C LYS A 18 -5.64 -30.72 0.41
N LYS A 19 -5.26 -29.44 0.32
CA LYS A 19 -4.01 -28.97 -0.30
C LYS A 19 -3.81 -29.57 -1.70
N ILE A 20 -4.87 -29.48 -2.55
CA ILE A 20 -4.84 -30.01 -3.92
C ILE A 20 -3.69 -29.35 -4.71
N TYR A 21 -3.42 -28.09 -4.43
CA TYR A 21 -2.21 -27.35 -4.79
C TYR A 21 -1.88 -26.33 -3.68
N ALA A 22 -0.70 -25.73 -3.73
CA ALA A 22 -0.25 -24.82 -2.70
C ALA A 22 -1.14 -23.55 -2.62
N VAL A 23 -1.57 -23.21 -1.42
CA VAL A 23 -2.32 -22.01 -1.08
C VAL A 23 -1.59 -21.23 0.00
N CYS A 24 -1.78 -19.90 0.06
CA CYS A 24 -1.16 -19.07 1.09
C CYS A 24 -1.90 -19.15 2.43
N GLU A 25 -1.23 -18.72 3.49
CA GLU A 25 -1.79 -18.67 4.86
C GLU A 25 -3.12 -17.91 4.91
N GLU A 26 -3.24 -16.78 4.19
CA GLU A 26 -4.46 -15.98 4.15
C GLU A 26 -5.66 -16.76 3.58
N GLN A 27 -5.45 -17.67 2.66
CA GLN A 27 -6.53 -18.54 2.15
C GLN A 27 -6.94 -19.62 3.15
N GLU A 28 -5.98 -20.18 3.89
CA GLU A 28 -6.30 -21.13 4.97
C GLU A 28 -7.12 -20.42 6.08
N LEU A 29 -6.71 -19.23 6.48
CA LEU A 29 -7.44 -18.41 7.46
C LEU A 29 -8.81 -17.99 6.96
N LEU A 30 -8.93 -17.58 5.68
CA LEU A 30 -10.21 -17.18 5.07
C LEU A 30 -11.20 -18.35 5.05
N VAL A 31 -10.77 -19.54 4.64
CA VAL A 31 -11.63 -20.73 4.63
C VAL A 31 -12.10 -21.07 6.05
N ALA A 32 -11.21 -21.03 7.04
CA ALA A 32 -11.58 -21.24 8.44
C ALA A 32 -12.60 -20.20 8.92
N HIS A 33 -12.40 -18.91 8.59
CA HIS A 33 -13.32 -17.82 8.93
C HIS A 33 -14.68 -17.99 8.26
N VAL A 34 -14.73 -18.30 6.97
CA VAL A 34 -15.99 -18.52 6.22
C VAL A 34 -16.79 -19.70 6.81
N LYS A 35 -16.13 -20.81 7.13
CA LYS A 35 -16.78 -21.96 7.77
C LYS A 35 -17.37 -21.57 9.13
N TRP A 36 -16.58 -20.85 9.94
CA TRP A 36 -17.08 -20.34 11.22
C TRP A 36 -18.30 -19.46 11.06
N CYS A 37 -18.32 -18.55 10.07
CA CYS A 37 -19.48 -17.71 9.80
C CYS A 37 -20.74 -18.54 9.45
N PHE A 38 -20.61 -19.55 8.57
CA PHE A 38 -21.75 -20.42 8.23
C PHE A 38 -22.23 -21.28 9.39
N GLU A 39 -21.39 -21.57 10.36
CA GLU A 39 -21.75 -22.34 11.56
C GLU A 39 -22.41 -21.50 12.65
N HIS A 40 -22.01 -20.21 12.79
CA HIS A 40 -22.36 -19.39 13.95
C HIS A 40 -23.23 -18.17 13.62
N GLU A 41 -23.33 -17.79 12.34
CA GLU A 41 -24.12 -16.63 11.91
C GLU A 41 -25.39 -17.07 11.17
N ASP A 42 -26.45 -16.27 11.28
CA ASP A 42 -27.72 -16.56 10.58
C ASP A 42 -27.67 -16.00 9.14
N ILE A 43 -26.86 -16.65 8.33
CA ILE A 43 -26.66 -16.31 6.92
C ILE A 43 -27.12 -17.45 6.00
N TYR A 44 -27.32 -17.12 4.74
CA TYR A 44 -27.65 -18.11 3.70
C TYR A 44 -27.09 -17.72 2.36
N ILE A 45 -26.89 -18.72 1.51
CA ILE A 45 -26.54 -18.56 0.10
C ILE A 45 -27.81 -18.63 -0.73
N ASP A 46 -28.04 -17.63 -1.60
CA ASP A 46 -29.05 -17.73 -2.66
C ASP A 46 -28.51 -18.64 -3.78
N CYS A 47 -28.79 -19.93 -3.64
CA CYS A 47 -28.29 -20.95 -4.57
C CYS A 47 -28.80 -20.75 -6.00
N ASP A 48 -30.06 -20.30 -6.15
CA ASP A 48 -30.69 -20.05 -7.46
C ASP A 48 -30.03 -18.84 -8.15
N GLN A 49 -29.72 -17.79 -7.41
CA GLN A 49 -28.98 -16.65 -7.89
C GLN A 49 -27.56 -17.04 -8.31
N LEU A 50 -26.84 -17.80 -7.48
CA LEU A 50 -25.47 -18.25 -7.74
C LEU A 50 -25.39 -19.12 -9.02
N GLU A 51 -26.30 -20.08 -9.17
CA GLU A 51 -26.37 -20.93 -10.38
C GLU A 51 -26.62 -20.08 -11.64
N LYS A 52 -27.52 -19.10 -11.54
CA LYS A 52 -27.79 -18.17 -12.65
C LYS A 52 -26.56 -17.31 -12.98
N TYR A 53 -25.83 -16.84 -11.98
CA TYR A 53 -24.64 -16.00 -12.15
C TYR A 53 -23.52 -16.81 -12.83
N ILE A 54 -23.19 -17.98 -12.30
CA ILE A 54 -22.19 -18.85 -12.92
C ILE A 54 -22.63 -19.26 -14.34
N GLY A 55 -23.92 -19.54 -14.54
CA GLY A 55 -24.49 -19.83 -15.87
C GLY A 55 -24.39 -18.71 -16.90
N MET A 56 -24.12 -17.44 -16.48
CA MET A 56 -23.85 -16.33 -17.39
C MET A 56 -22.49 -16.44 -18.09
N SER A 57 -21.56 -17.21 -17.56
CA SER A 57 -20.22 -17.41 -18.13
C SER A 57 -20.25 -17.93 -19.57
N LYS A 58 -21.26 -18.68 -19.96
CA LYS A 58 -21.46 -19.17 -21.34
C LYS A 58 -21.54 -18.05 -22.40
N TYR A 59 -21.78 -16.81 -21.98
CA TYR A 59 -21.80 -15.65 -22.86
C TYR A 59 -20.43 -14.97 -22.99
N PHE A 60 -19.44 -15.44 -22.26
CA PHE A 60 -18.06 -14.97 -22.27
C PHE A 60 -17.15 -15.96 -23.00
N PRO A 61 -15.96 -15.55 -23.44
CA PRO A 61 -14.98 -16.42 -24.08
C PRO A 61 -14.18 -17.26 -23.08
N PHE A 62 -14.78 -17.62 -21.96
CA PHE A 62 -14.15 -18.49 -20.97
C PHE A 62 -14.36 -19.96 -21.35
N GLU A 63 -13.33 -20.78 -21.20
CA GLU A 63 -13.48 -22.23 -21.31
C GLU A 63 -14.19 -22.75 -20.07
N GLU A 64 -13.79 -22.28 -18.88
CA GLU A 64 -14.44 -22.57 -17.61
C GLU A 64 -14.31 -21.40 -16.62
N ILE A 65 -15.11 -21.45 -15.54
CA ILE A 65 -14.98 -20.59 -14.37
C ILE A 65 -14.17 -21.33 -13.33
N PHE A 66 -13.08 -20.70 -12.86
CA PHE A 66 -12.19 -21.32 -11.89
C PHE A 66 -12.83 -21.40 -10.49
N PRO A 67 -12.45 -22.38 -9.67
CA PRO A 67 -13.01 -22.58 -8.33
C PRO A 67 -12.96 -21.31 -7.46
N TRP A 68 -11.86 -20.57 -7.49
CA TRP A 68 -11.73 -19.32 -6.73
C TRP A 68 -12.74 -18.24 -7.17
N GLN A 69 -13.06 -18.14 -8.46
CA GLN A 69 -14.04 -17.18 -8.99
C GLN A 69 -15.45 -17.55 -8.51
N LYS A 70 -15.82 -18.83 -8.56
CA LYS A 70 -17.11 -19.33 -8.04
C LYS A 70 -17.24 -19.05 -6.54
N PHE A 71 -16.16 -19.26 -5.78
CA PHE A 71 -16.11 -18.99 -4.34
C PHE A 71 -16.32 -17.50 -4.04
N VAL A 72 -15.59 -16.61 -4.70
CA VAL A 72 -15.71 -15.16 -4.50
C VAL A 72 -17.10 -14.66 -4.89
N ILE A 73 -17.62 -15.02 -6.07
CA ILE A 73 -18.97 -14.65 -6.52
C ILE A 73 -20.04 -15.22 -5.55
N GLY A 74 -19.89 -16.45 -5.09
CA GLY A 74 -20.83 -17.05 -4.17
C GLY A 74 -20.89 -16.32 -2.83
N LEU A 75 -19.76 -15.94 -2.27
CA LEU A 75 -19.70 -15.27 -0.97
C LEU A 75 -20.07 -13.78 -1.07
N HIS A 76 -19.45 -13.05 -1.99
CA HIS A 76 -19.64 -11.60 -2.12
C HIS A 76 -21.02 -11.25 -2.69
N ASP A 77 -21.46 -11.94 -3.75
CA ASP A 77 -22.63 -11.55 -4.51
C ASP A 77 -23.91 -12.27 -4.07
N CYS A 78 -23.80 -13.50 -3.52
CA CYS A 78 -24.95 -14.37 -3.31
C CYS A 78 -25.16 -14.82 -1.85
N THR A 79 -24.40 -14.28 -0.87
CA THR A 79 -24.56 -14.62 0.56
C THR A 79 -25.16 -13.46 1.32
N TYR A 80 -26.22 -13.74 2.09
CA TYR A 80 -27.07 -12.72 2.74
C TYR A 80 -27.37 -13.09 4.20
N TRP A 81 -27.59 -12.06 5.02
CA TRP A 81 -28.20 -12.20 6.33
C TRP A 81 -29.67 -12.59 6.19
N ARG A 82 -30.16 -13.58 6.93
CA ARG A 82 -31.59 -14.01 6.86
C ARG A 82 -32.54 -12.94 7.35
N GLU A 83 -32.20 -12.30 8.46
CA GLU A 83 -33.05 -11.30 9.08
C GLU A 83 -33.23 -10.05 8.21
N SER A 84 -32.12 -9.47 7.76
CA SER A 84 -32.13 -8.19 7.04
C SER A 84 -32.20 -8.33 5.52
N GLY A 85 -31.84 -9.48 4.98
CA GLY A 85 -31.66 -9.69 3.53
C GLY A 85 -30.48 -8.90 2.93
N LEU A 86 -29.65 -8.26 3.76
CA LEU A 86 -28.46 -7.53 3.29
C LEU A 86 -27.30 -8.48 2.97
N PRO A 87 -26.40 -8.10 2.05
CA PRO A 87 -25.19 -8.87 1.79
C PRO A 87 -24.38 -9.09 3.07
N ARG A 88 -23.90 -10.33 3.29
CA ARG A 88 -23.03 -10.62 4.44
C ARG A 88 -21.64 -10.01 4.25
N TRP A 89 -21.10 -10.08 3.03
CA TRP A 89 -19.83 -9.47 2.64
C TRP A 89 -20.07 -8.42 1.55
N PRO A 90 -20.54 -7.21 1.91
CA PRO A 90 -20.77 -6.14 0.94
C PRO A 90 -19.48 -5.59 0.33
N ASP A 91 -18.36 -5.80 0.98
CA ASP A 91 -17.04 -5.34 0.54
C ASP A 91 -16.15 -6.54 0.20
N LEU A 92 -15.48 -6.49 -0.95
CA LEU A 92 -14.52 -7.50 -1.42
C LEU A 92 -13.15 -6.87 -1.57
N PHE A 93 -12.13 -7.46 -0.97
CA PHE A 93 -10.73 -7.19 -1.29
C PHE A 93 -10.12 -8.41 -1.96
N CYS A 94 -9.81 -8.31 -3.27
CA CYS A 94 -9.33 -9.41 -4.09
C CYS A 94 -7.94 -9.10 -4.64
N MET A 95 -6.90 -9.62 -4.00
CA MET A 95 -5.50 -9.48 -4.42
C MET A 95 -4.98 -10.78 -5.03
N LEU A 96 -4.61 -10.72 -6.30
CA LEU A 96 -4.18 -11.88 -7.09
C LEU A 96 -2.95 -11.52 -7.93
N GLY A 97 -2.09 -12.48 -8.19
CA GLY A 97 -0.98 -12.31 -9.13
C GLY A 97 -1.45 -11.93 -10.54
N ARG A 98 -0.65 -11.15 -11.26
CA ARG A 98 -0.95 -10.75 -12.63
C ARG A 98 -1.20 -11.96 -13.53
N GLY A 99 -2.27 -11.90 -14.31
CA GLY A 99 -2.69 -12.98 -15.21
C GLY A 99 -3.72 -13.94 -14.62
N ALA A 100 -4.12 -13.78 -13.35
CA ALA A 100 -5.12 -14.64 -12.70
C ALA A 100 -6.55 -14.52 -13.27
N GLY A 101 -6.82 -13.54 -14.14
CA GLY A 101 -8.16 -13.38 -14.73
C GLY A 101 -9.05 -12.38 -14.01
N LYS A 102 -8.49 -11.41 -13.27
CA LYS A 102 -9.24 -10.36 -12.55
C LYS A 102 -10.23 -9.62 -13.45
N ASP A 103 -9.78 -9.09 -14.60
CA ASP A 103 -10.63 -8.30 -15.50
C ASP A 103 -11.82 -9.12 -16.01
N GLY A 104 -11.60 -10.41 -16.34
CA GLY A 104 -12.68 -11.32 -16.72
C GLY A 104 -13.67 -11.59 -15.58
N THR A 105 -13.20 -11.68 -14.34
CA THR A 105 -14.07 -11.82 -13.16
C THR A 105 -14.91 -10.55 -12.96
N ILE A 106 -14.29 -9.37 -13.02
CA ILE A 106 -14.98 -8.08 -12.95
C ILE A 106 -16.05 -7.96 -14.05
N ALA A 107 -15.72 -8.38 -15.28
CA ALA A 107 -16.66 -8.34 -16.40
C ALA A 107 -17.88 -9.25 -16.16
N LEU A 108 -17.67 -10.48 -15.68
CA LEU A 108 -18.75 -11.41 -15.35
C LEU A 108 -19.60 -10.92 -14.18
N GLU A 109 -18.99 -10.55 -13.05
CA GLU A 109 -19.64 -9.99 -11.87
C GLU A 109 -20.52 -8.79 -12.24
N SER A 110 -19.96 -7.86 -13.04
CA SER A 110 -20.69 -6.67 -13.50
C SER A 110 -21.97 -7.04 -14.28
N VAL A 111 -21.87 -7.97 -15.22
CA VAL A 111 -23.04 -8.42 -16.01
C VAL A 111 -24.05 -9.15 -15.12
N CYS A 112 -23.61 -9.97 -14.17
CA CYS A 112 -24.48 -10.64 -13.21
C CYS A 112 -25.27 -9.64 -12.38
N LEU A 113 -24.58 -8.69 -11.76
CA LEU A 113 -25.19 -7.69 -10.87
C LEU A 113 -26.12 -6.70 -11.59
N MET A 114 -25.83 -6.32 -12.83
CA MET A 114 -26.73 -5.46 -13.61
C MET A 114 -27.90 -6.21 -14.25
N SER A 115 -27.85 -7.55 -14.28
CA SER A 115 -28.85 -8.40 -14.94
C SER A 115 -30.13 -8.54 -14.13
N PRO A 116 -31.25 -9.05 -14.72
CA PRO A 116 -32.46 -9.37 -14.00
C PRO A 116 -32.29 -10.43 -12.89
N HIS A 117 -31.20 -11.18 -12.91
CA HIS A 117 -30.90 -12.20 -11.90
C HIS A 117 -30.55 -11.58 -10.53
N ASN A 118 -30.05 -10.33 -10.52
CA ASN A 118 -29.89 -9.57 -9.28
C ASN A 118 -31.21 -9.06 -8.70
N GLY A 119 -32.27 -8.95 -9.51
CA GLY A 119 -33.60 -8.50 -9.06
C GLY A 119 -33.72 -7.01 -8.74
N ILE A 120 -32.66 -6.22 -8.81
CA ILE A 120 -32.64 -4.79 -8.46
C ILE A 120 -32.62 -3.94 -9.73
N ARG A 121 -33.54 -2.96 -9.81
CA ARG A 121 -33.59 -2.01 -10.93
C ARG A 121 -32.56 -0.90 -10.75
N GLU A 122 -31.99 -0.45 -11.87
CA GLU A 122 -31.02 0.64 -11.92
C GLU A 122 -29.83 0.40 -10.95
N TYR A 123 -29.38 -0.85 -10.91
CA TYR A 123 -28.19 -1.24 -10.14
C TYR A 123 -26.97 -0.98 -11.00
N ASP A 124 -26.52 0.27 -10.99
CA ASP A 124 -25.41 0.70 -11.82
C ASP A 124 -24.08 0.14 -11.29
N VAL A 125 -23.20 -0.23 -12.23
CA VAL A 125 -21.88 -0.77 -11.98
C VAL A 125 -20.86 0.26 -12.44
N ASP A 126 -20.20 0.92 -11.52
CA ASP A 126 -19.13 1.88 -11.80
C ASP A 126 -17.77 1.22 -11.59
N ILE A 127 -16.98 1.13 -12.68
CA ILE A 127 -15.61 0.59 -12.64
C ILE A 127 -14.66 1.77 -12.55
N CYS A 128 -14.01 1.89 -11.39
CA CYS A 128 -13.14 3.00 -11.03
C CYS A 128 -11.67 2.62 -11.20
N ALA A 129 -10.89 3.43 -11.90
CA ALA A 129 -9.44 3.27 -12.01
C ALA A 129 -8.73 4.62 -12.17
N ASN A 130 -7.41 4.63 -11.95
CA ASN A 130 -6.59 5.85 -12.06
C ASN A 130 -6.47 6.37 -13.49
N ASN A 131 -6.61 5.51 -14.50
CA ASN A 131 -6.63 5.90 -15.90
C ASN A 131 -7.81 5.28 -16.66
N GLU A 132 -8.13 5.87 -17.81
CA GLU A 132 -9.29 5.49 -18.62
C GLU A 132 -9.17 4.07 -19.17
N ASP A 133 -8.00 3.68 -19.65
CA ASP A 133 -7.79 2.35 -20.24
C ASP A 133 -8.07 1.24 -19.20
N GLN A 134 -7.63 1.43 -17.96
CA GLN A 134 -7.89 0.46 -16.88
C GLN A 134 -9.35 0.43 -16.46
N ALA A 135 -10.04 1.59 -16.42
CA ALA A 135 -11.45 1.66 -16.10
C ALA A 135 -12.31 1.04 -17.20
N MET A 136 -11.93 1.23 -18.44
CA MET A 136 -12.69 0.76 -19.60
C MET A 136 -12.40 -0.70 -19.98
N ARG A 137 -11.29 -1.29 -19.55
CA ARG A 137 -10.92 -2.67 -19.94
C ARG A 137 -12.01 -3.69 -19.64
N PRO A 138 -12.57 -3.81 -18.43
CA PRO A 138 -13.67 -4.75 -18.17
C PRO A 138 -14.94 -4.43 -18.97
N VAL A 139 -15.21 -3.15 -19.26
CA VAL A 139 -16.35 -2.75 -20.13
C VAL A 139 -16.14 -3.27 -21.54
N HIS A 140 -14.94 -3.10 -22.10
CA HIS A 140 -14.58 -3.63 -23.43
C HIS A 140 -14.61 -5.15 -23.46
N ASP A 141 -14.19 -5.83 -22.39
CA ASP A 141 -14.28 -7.30 -22.30
C ASP A 141 -15.73 -7.78 -22.40
N VAL A 142 -16.66 -7.09 -21.73
CA VAL A 142 -18.11 -7.37 -21.86
C VAL A 142 -18.59 -7.10 -23.29
N ILE A 143 -18.24 -5.96 -23.90
CA ILE A 143 -18.64 -5.61 -25.25
C ILE A 143 -18.12 -6.66 -26.24
N ASN A 144 -16.84 -7.00 -26.18
CA ASN A 144 -16.21 -8.01 -27.03
C ASN A 144 -16.87 -9.38 -26.87
N ALA A 145 -17.20 -9.76 -25.63
CA ALA A 145 -17.94 -11.00 -25.35
C ALA A 145 -19.33 -10.99 -25.99
N PHE A 146 -20.04 -9.87 -25.92
CA PHE A 146 -21.40 -9.70 -26.46
C PHE A 146 -21.47 -9.61 -27.98
N GLU A 147 -20.40 -9.14 -28.62
CA GLU A 147 -20.31 -9.00 -30.10
C GLU A 147 -19.96 -10.29 -30.81
N ARG A 148 -19.62 -11.37 -30.09
CA ARG A 148 -19.34 -12.66 -30.71
C ARG A 148 -20.55 -13.18 -31.52
N PRO A 149 -20.32 -13.70 -32.72
CA PRO A 149 -21.39 -14.15 -33.63
C PRO A 149 -22.35 -15.16 -32.98
N SER A 150 -21.84 -16.02 -32.08
CA SER A 150 -22.61 -17.06 -31.39
C SER A 150 -23.66 -16.54 -30.41
N VAL A 151 -23.46 -15.33 -29.85
CA VAL A 151 -24.29 -14.81 -28.77
C VAL A 151 -24.96 -13.45 -29.04
N ILE A 152 -24.44 -12.67 -29.98
CA ILE A 152 -24.88 -11.28 -30.26
C ILE A 152 -26.39 -11.15 -30.50
N LYS A 153 -26.97 -12.02 -31.32
CA LYS A 153 -28.42 -12.00 -31.64
C LYS A 153 -29.28 -12.20 -30.41
N LYS A 154 -28.82 -13.02 -29.45
CA LYS A 154 -29.49 -13.28 -28.18
C LYS A 154 -29.35 -12.13 -27.22
N LEU A 155 -28.12 -11.63 -27.05
CA LEU A 155 -27.82 -10.59 -26.07
C LEU A 155 -28.38 -9.23 -26.44
N LYS A 156 -28.50 -8.87 -27.71
CA LYS A 156 -29.20 -7.64 -28.17
C LYS A 156 -30.68 -7.56 -27.74
N LYS A 157 -31.29 -8.67 -27.34
CA LYS A 157 -32.66 -8.67 -26.78
C LYS A 157 -32.70 -8.18 -25.34
N PHE A 158 -31.57 -8.26 -24.63
CA PHE A 158 -31.49 -7.97 -23.21
C PHE A 158 -30.57 -6.78 -22.88
N PHE A 159 -29.60 -6.49 -23.75
CA PHE A 159 -28.62 -5.46 -23.56
C PHE A 159 -28.47 -4.55 -24.80
N ARG A 160 -28.11 -3.30 -24.53
CA ARG A 160 -27.57 -2.36 -25.50
C ARG A 160 -26.21 -1.90 -25.04
N TRP A 161 -25.30 -1.64 -25.97
CA TRP A 161 -23.97 -1.16 -25.64
C TRP A 161 -23.46 -0.15 -26.67
N THR A 162 -22.62 0.71 -26.21
CA THR A 162 -21.78 1.64 -26.99
C THR A 162 -20.32 1.34 -26.66
N LYS A 163 -19.39 2.07 -27.24
CA LYS A 163 -17.96 1.92 -26.87
C LYS A 163 -17.66 2.27 -25.42
N GLU A 164 -18.55 2.99 -24.72
CA GLU A 164 -18.30 3.55 -23.39
C GLU A 164 -19.12 2.88 -22.28
N GLN A 165 -20.20 2.18 -22.61
CA GLN A 165 -21.11 1.64 -21.60
C GLN A 165 -21.95 0.47 -22.10
N VAL A 166 -22.42 -0.32 -21.15
CA VAL A 166 -23.38 -1.41 -21.36
C VAL A 166 -24.65 -1.12 -20.55
N LEU A 167 -25.82 -1.21 -21.19
CA LEU A 167 -27.13 -1.01 -20.58
C LEU A 167 -27.93 -2.30 -20.61
N CYS A 168 -28.41 -2.75 -19.45
CA CYS A 168 -29.43 -3.81 -19.37
C CYS A 168 -30.83 -3.22 -19.61
N LEU A 169 -31.55 -3.72 -20.63
CA LEU A 169 -32.85 -3.17 -21.04
C LEU A 169 -33.95 -3.39 -20.00
N LYS A 170 -33.89 -4.49 -19.26
CA LYS A 170 -34.92 -4.87 -18.27
C LYS A 170 -34.75 -4.14 -16.96
N THR A 171 -33.55 -4.12 -16.42
CA THR A 171 -33.27 -3.50 -15.11
C THR A 171 -32.98 -2.00 -15.21
N LYS A 172 -32.62 -1.51 -16.41
CA LYS A 172 -32.11 -0.15 -16.67
C LYS A 172 -30.77 0.14 -15.99
N SER A 173 -30.07 -0.91 -15.56
CA SER A 173 -28.73 -0.80 -14.97
C SER A 173 -27.69 -0.50 -16.04
N ILE A 174 -26.71 0.34 -15.71
CA ILE A 174 -25.63 0.75 -16.61
C ILE A 174 -24.29 0.32 -16.01
N MET A 175 -23.44 -0.29 -16.83
CA MET A 175 -22.03 -0.51 -16.54
C MET A 175 -21.18 0.53 -17.27
N LYS A 176 -20.30 1.21 -16.55
CA LYS A 176 -19.46 2.29 -17.09
C LYS A 176 -18.10 2.37 -16.40
N GLY A 177 -17.04 2.66 -17.18
CA GLY A 177 -15.74 3.03 -16.66
C GLY A 177 -15.71 4.46 -16.14
N ARG A 178 -15.03 4.68 -15.01
CA ARG A 178 -14.87 5.99 -14.35
C ARG A 178 -13.40 6.25 -14.04
N THR A 179 -12.94 7.43 -14.36
CA THR A 179 -11.58 7.89 -14.04
C THR A 179 -11.57 8.90 -12.91
N ASN A 180 -10.39 9.20 -12.38
CA ASN A 180 -10.18 10.06 -11.21
C ASN A 180 -10.52 11.55 -11.39
N SER A 181 -11.17 11.98 -12.47
CA SER A 181 -11.56 13.40 -12.63
C SER A 181 -12.67 13.79 -11.65
N PRO A 182 -12.47 14.74 -10.72
CA PRO A 182 -13.44 15.10 -9.68
C PRO A 182 -14.72 15.77 -10.21
N LYS A 183 -14.67 16.37 -11.41
CA LYS A 183 -15.78 17.16 -11.94
C LYS A 183 -16.95 16.27 -12.38
N GLY A 184 -18.11 16.45 -11.77
CA GLY A 184 -19.37 15.83 -12.19
C GLY A 184 -19.71 14.49 -11.56
N LYS A 185 -19.08 14.09 -10.45
CA LYS A 185 -19.29 12.81 -9.75
C LYS A 185 -20.23 12.91 -8.54
N ASP A 186 -20.51 14.10 -8.07
CA ASP A 186 -21.49 14.31 -6.99
C ASP A 186 -22.89 13.90 -7.46
N GLY A 187 -23.49 12.93 -6.77
CA GLY A 187 -24.84 12.47 -7.08
C GLY A 187 -24.96 11.09 -7.74
N LEU A 188 -23.88 10.34 -7.92
CA LEU A 188 -23.93 8.95 -8.35
C LEU A 188 -24.80 8.11 -7.41
N ARG A 189 -25.52 7.13 -7.98
CA ARG A 189 -26.40 6.20 -7.27
C ARG A 189 -26.05 4.77 -7.61
N SER A 190 -24.77 4.45 -7.59
CA SER A 190 -24.26 3.14 -7.96
C SER A 190 -24.80 2.05 -7.03
N GLY A 191 -25.04 0.88 -7.57
CA GLY A 191 -25.26 -0.34 -6.79
C GLY A 191 -23.94 -0.91 -6.28
N ILE A 192 -22.92 -0.88 -7.16
CA ILE A 192 -21.56 -1.30 -6.83
C ILE A 192 -20.53 -0.35 -7.41
N CYS A 193 -19.46 -0.10 -6.63
CA CYS A 193 -18.22 0.53 -7.08
C CYS A 193 -17.10 -0.51 -7.11
N ILE A 194 -16.53 -0.76 -8.27
CA ILE A 194 -15.40 -1.69 -8.46
C ILE A 194 -14.13 -0.88 -8.69
N PHE A 195 -13.22 -0.92 -7.72
CA PHE A 195 -11.92 -0.27 -7.81
C PHE A 195 -10.91 -1.22 -8.42
N ASN A 196 -10.55 -0.98 -9.68
CA ASN A 196 -9.56 -1.80 -10.39
C ASN A 196 -8.16 -1.23 -10.20
N GLU A 197 -7.19 -2.12 -9.93
CA GLU A 197 -5.79 -1.80 -9.65
C GLU A 197 -5.61 -0.84 -8.46
N ILE A 198 -6.21 -1.20 -7.29
CA ILE A 198 -6.18 -0.38 -6.06
C ILE A 198 -4.75 -0.05 -5.61
N HIS A 199 -3.74 -0.86 -5.96
CA HIS A 199 -2.34 -0.60 -5.68
C HIS A 199 -1.78 0.69 -6.30
N GLN A 200 -2.52 1.35 -7.18
CA GLN A 200 -2.14 2.62 -7.80
C GLN A 200 -2.77 3.84 -7.12
N TYR A 201 -3.65 3.61 -6.13
CA TYR A 201 -4.30 4.69 -5.40
C TYR A 201 -3.38 5.17 -4.28
N GLU A 202 -3.13 6.48 -4.27
CA GLU A 202 -2.23 7.12 -3.31
C GLU A 202 -2.99 7.55 -2.04
N ASP A 203 -4.29 7.84 -2.17
CA ASP A 203 -5.16 8.28 -1.08
C ASP A 203 -6.61 7.81 -1.25
N TYR A 204 -7.43 8.03 -0.24
CA TYR A 204 -8.86 7.68 -0.22
C TYR A 204 -9.77 8.68 -0.93
N LYS A 205 -9.25 9.82 -1.38
CA LYS A 205 -10.08 10.92 -1.90
C LYS A 205 -10.96 10.47 -3.06
N ASN A 206 -10.39 9.75 -4.01
CA ASN A 206 -11.15 9.23 -5.15
C ASN A 206 -12.08 8.08 -4.76
N ILE A 207 -11.67 7.22 -3.83
CA ILE A 207 -12.50 6.13 -3.29
C ILE A 207 -13.74 6.73 -2.62
N ASN A 208 -13.56 7.72 -1.75
CA ASN A 208 -14.64 8.36 -0.99
C ASN A 208 -15.67 9.04 -1.89
N VAL A 209 -15.25 9.71 -2.96
CA VAL A 209 -16.18 10.35 -3.91
C VAL A 209 -17.16 9.33 -4.52
N PHE A 210 -16.71 8.13 -4.85
CA PHE A 210 -17.58 7.09 -5.38
C PHE A 210 -18.42 6.41 -4.30
N THR A 211 -17.82 6.13 -3.15
CA THR A 211 -18.49 5.37 -2.08
C THR A 211 -19.56 6.17 -1.33
N THR A 212 -19.45 7.50 -1.26
CA THR A 212 -20.48 8.37 -0.67
C THR A 212 -21.83 8.31 -1.40
N GLY A 213 -21.84 7.86 -2.65
CA GLY A 213 -23.06 7.62 -3.45
C GLY A 213 -23.76 6.30 -3.13
N LEU A 214 -23.09 5.34 -2.50
CA LEU A 214 -23.64 4.04 -2.14
C LEU A 214 -24.71 4.14 -1.03
N GLY A 215 -25.51 3.07 -0.90
CA GLY A 215 -26.62 3.04 0.09
C GLY A 215 -27.95 3.59 -0.42
N LYS A 216 -27.98 4.26 -1.57
CA LYS A 216 -29.24 4.70 -2.22
C LYS A 216 -29.93 3.58 -3.00
N LYS A 217 -29.23 2.49 -3.27
CA LYS A 217 -29.74 1.24 -3.86
C LYS A 217 -29.72 0.13 -2.82
N LYS A 218 -30.55 -0.90 -3.02
CA LYS A 218 -30.50 -2.12 -2.21
C LYS A 218 -29.16 -2.84 -2.47
N HIS A 219 -28.64 -3.50 -1.45
CA HIS A 219 -27.43 -4.32 -1.52
C HIS A 219 -26.21 -3.56 -2.06
N PRO A 220 -25.83 -2.41 -1.46
CA PRO A 220 -24.67 -1.66 -1.92
C PRO A 220 -23.40 -2.49 -1.73
N ARG A 221 -22.49 -2.45 -2.74
CA ARG A 221 -21.25 -3.24 -2.71
C ARG A 221 -20.03 -2.40 -3.10
N ARG A 222 -18.86 -2.85 -2.65
CA ARG A 222 -17.55 -2.36 -3.07
C ARG A 222 -16.64 -3.54 -3.36
N SER A 223 -15.94 -3.49 -4.47
CA SER A 223 -14.93 -4.50 -4.81
C SER A 223 -13.60 -3.83 -5.10
N TYR A 224 -12.54 -4.29 -4.44
CA TYR A 224 -11.17 -3.81 -4.61
C TYR A 224 -10.33 -4.91 -5.25
N TYR A 225 -10.07 -4.79 -6.56
CA TYR A 225 -9.28 -5.75 -7.31
C TYR A 225 -7.86 -5.23 -7.55
N THR A 226 -6.84 -6.07 -7.30
CA THR A 226 -5.45 -5.62 -7.43
C THR A 226 -4.43 -6.75 -7.58
N THR A 227 -3.21 -6.38 -7.93
CA THR A 227 -1.96 -7.04 -7.55
C THR A 227 -1.33 -6.25 -6.40
N ASN A 228 -0.20 -6.69 -5.86
CA ASN A 228 0.62 -5.80 -5.04
C ASN A 228 1.22 -4.67 -5.91
N GLY A 229 1.73 -3.62 -5.28
CA GLY A 229 2.25 -2.43 -5.95
C GLY A 229 3.40 -1.78 -5.20
N ASP A 230 3.83 -0.62 -5.71
CA ASP A 230 4.96 0.15 -5.18
C ASP A 230 4.52 1.32 -4.31
N VAL A 231 3.22 1.69 -4.32
CA VAL A 231 2.66 2.71 -3.42
C VAL A 231 2.57 2.10 -2.03
N ARG A 232 3.11 2.81 -1.04
CA ARG A 232 3.09 2.42 0.38
C ARG A 232 2.38 3.48 1.20
N GLU A 233 1.91 3.10 2.38
CA GLU A 233 1.11 3.94 3.29
C GLU A 233 -0.16 4.49 2.63
N GLY A 234 -0.73 3.73 1.69
CA GLY A 234 -1.94 4.05 0.95
C GLY A 234 -3.03 3.01 1.14
N PRO A 235 -4.17 3.15 0.42
CA PRO A 235 -5.35 2.28 0.58
C PRO A 235 -5.08 0.78 0.47
N LEU A 236 -4.07 0.35 -0.32
CA LEU A 236 -3.69 -1.06 -0.41
C LEU A 236 -3.13 -1.58 0.92
N ASP A 237 -2.22 -0.82 1.56
CA ASP A 237 -1.58 -1.26 2.80
C ASP A 237 -2.61 -1.30 3.94
N ASP A 238 -3.55 -0.36 3.98
CA ASP A 238 -4.65 -0.36 4.97
C ASP A 238 -5.60 -1.56 4.78
N LEU A 239 -5.97 -1.88 3.52
CA LEU A 239 -6.78 -3.06 3.21
C LEU A 239 -6.08 -4.36 3.60
N LEU A 240 -4.77 -4.47 3.38
CA LEU A 240 -3.97 -5.61 3.80
C LEU A 240 -3.92 -5.74 5.32
N GLU A 241 -3.72 -4.63 6.04
CA GLU A 241 -3.67 -4.65 7.51
C GLU A 241 -5.03 -4.99 8.12
N THR A 242 -6.12 -4.35 7.63
CA THR A 242 -7.49 -4.68 8.06
C THR A 242 -7.82 -6.15 7.80
N SER A 243 -7.47 -6.65 6.61
CA SER A 243 -7.69 -8.07 6.26
C SER A 243 -6.96 -9.02 7.21
N LYS A 244 -5.71 -8.71 7.54
CA LYS A 244 -4.90 -9.50 8.47
C LYS A 244 -5.51 -9.52 9.86
N GLN A 245 -6.01 -8.37 10.34
CA GLN A 245 -6.64 -8.25 11.65
C GLN A 245 -7.95 -9.05 11.71
N ILE A 246 -8.80 -8.98 10.67
CA ILE A 246 -10.03 -9.77 10.57
C ILE A 246 -9.70 -11.28 10.58
N LEU A 247 -8.80 -11.72 9.71
CA LEU A 247 -8.47 -13.13 9.54
C LEU A 247 -7.80 -13.75 10.78
N ARG A 248 -7.09 -12.96 11.59
CA ARG A 248 -6.42 -13.42 12.82
C ARG A 248 -7.23 -13.14 14.10
N GLY A 249 -8.44 -12.62 13.98
CA GLY A 249 -9.34 -12.33 15.10
C GLY A 249 -8.91 -11.13 15.94
N GLY A 250 -8.08 -10.22 15.41
CA GLY A 250 -7.67 -8.99 16.08
C GLY A 250 -8.72 -7.88 16.06
N GLU A 251 -9.56 -7.85 15.04
CA GLU A 251 -10.70 -6.95 14.90
C GLU A 251 -11.98 -7.69 14.52
N PRO A 252 -13.16 -7.16 14.90
CA PRO A 252 -14.42 -7.70 14.44
C PRO A 252 -14.53 -7.66 12.90
N ASP A 253 -15.14 -8.69 12.32
CA ASP A 253 -15.47 -8.70 10.90
C ASP A 253 -16.47 -7.58 10.58
N ASN A 254 -16.07 -6.65 9.73
CA ASN A 254 -16.85 -5.49 9.32
C ASN A 254 -17.58 -5.68 7.97
N GLY A 255 -17.67 -6.92 7.47
CA GLY A 255 -18.27 -7.26 6.19
C GLY A 255 -17.31 -7.22 5.00
N LEU A 256 -16.01 -7.10 5.22
CA LEU A 256 -14.98 -7.24 4.20
C LEU A 256 -14.68 -8.73 3.97
N LEU A 257 -14.72 -9.18 2.70
CA LEU A 257 -14.24 -10.49 2.25
C LEU A 257 -12.79 -10.37 1.75
N PRO A 258 -11.79 -10.79 2.50
CA PRO A 258 -10.38 -10.61 2.13
C PRO A 258 -9.85 -11.82 1.34
N PHE A 259 -10.04 -11.83 0.02
CA PHE A 259 -9.49 -12.86 -0.86
C PHE A 259 -8.08 -12.49 -1.32
N ILE A 260 -7.08 -12.94 -0.57
CA ILE A 260 -5.67 -12.58 -0.77
C ILE A 260 -4.88 -13.80 -1.21
N CYS A 261 -4.19 -13.70 -2.35
CA CYS A 261 -3.27 -14.71 -2.88
C CYS A 261 -1.88 -14.09 -3.07
N LYS A 262 -0.90 -14.61 -2.35
CA LYS A 262 0.51 -14.19 -2.40
C LYS A 262 1.41 -15.35 -1.98
N LEU A 263 2.70 -15.29 -2.22
CA LEU A 263 3.64 -16.19 -1.54
C LEU A 263 3.65 -15.90 -0.04
N ASN A 264 3.86 -16.91 0.79
CA ASN A 264 3.96 -16.73 2.24
C ASN A 264 5.27 -16.03 2.60
N LYS A 265 6.34 -16.38 1.92
CA LYS A 265 7.67 -15.78 2.05
C LYS A 265 8.36 -15.73 0.69
N LYS A 266 9.42 -14.94 0.58
CA LYS A 266 10.11 -14.69 -0.67
C LYS A 266 10.77 -15.95 -1.25
N GLU A 267 11.36 -16.77 -0.41
CA GLU A 267 12.06 -18.00 -0.79
C GLU A 267 11.14 -19.03 -1.45
N ASP A 268 9.83 -18.95 -1.21
CA ASP A 268 8.83 -19.82 -1.84
C ASP A 268 8.81 -19.70 -3.37
N VAL A 269 9.34 -18.58 -3.92
CA VAL A 269 9.44 -18.37 -5.37
C VAL A 269 10.32 -19.38 -6.08
N ASP A 270 11.29 -19.97 -5.37
CA ASP A 270 12.25 -20.93 -5.94
C ASP A 270 11.63 -22.32 -6.15
N GLN A 271 10.41 -22.53 -5.67
CA GLN A 271 9.65 -23.78 -5.80
C GLN A 271 8.40 -23.48 -6.64
N GLU A 272 8.38 -23.99 -7.86
CA GLU A 272 7.29 -23.74 -8.82
C GLU A 272 5.91 -24.17 -8.31
N GLU A 273 5.87 -25.25 -7.52
CA GLU A 273 4.67 -25.78 -6.86
C GLU A 273 4.04 -24.77 -5.89
N ASN A 274 4.77 -23.76 -5.44
CA ASN A 274 4.27 -22.70 -4.56
C ASN A 274 3.62 -21.52 -5.31
N TRP A 275 3.85 -21.38 -6.62
CA TRP A 275 3.33 -20.24 -7.39
C TRP A 275 1.81 -20.12 -7.40
N PRO A 276 1.02 -21.23 -7.31
CA PRO A 276 -0.43 -21.13 -7.13
C PRO A 276 -0.86 -20.35 -5.88
N MET A 277 -0.02 -20.24 -4.83
CA MET A 277 -0.28 -19.38 -3.68
C MET A 277 -0.57 -17.93 -4.09
N ALA A 278 0.16 -17.42 -5.09
CA ALA A 278 -0.01 -16.06 -5.58
C ALA A 278 -1.02 -15.98 -6.74
N ASN A 279 -1.21 -17.06 -7.48
CA ASN A 279 -2.11 -17.09 -8.62
C ASN A 279 -2.86 -18.43 -8.70
N PRO A 280 -4.07 -18.51 -8.12
CA PRO A 280 -4.86 -19.74 -8.03
C PRO A 280 -5.41 -20.23 -9.38
N SER A 281 -5.19 -19.47 -10.47
CA SER A 281 -5.56 -19.88 -11.83
C SER A 281 -4.47 -20.69 -12.54
N LEU A 282 -3.23 -20.70 -12.02
CA LEU A 282 -2.10 -21.37 -12.68
C LEU A 282 -2.33 -22.86 -12.94
N PRO A 283 -2.94 -23.63 -12.04
CA PRO A 283 -3.23 -25.03 -12.32
C PRO A 283 -4.11 -25.28 -13.55
N TYR A 284 -4.86 -24.26 -13.97
CA TYR A 284 -5.81 -24.32 -15.10
C TYR A 284 -5.30 -23.62 -16.35
N LEU A 285 -4.16 -22.92 -16.29
CA LEU A 285 -3.62 -22.09 -17.38
C LEU A 285 -2.18 -22.49 -17.75
N PRO A 286 -1.98 -23.59 -18.50
CA PRO A 286 -0.63 -24.06 -18.86
C PRO A 286 0.22 -23.01 -19.59
N SER A 287 -0.40 -22.21 -20.49
CA SER A 287 0.32 -21.17 -21.23
C SER A 287 0.82 -20.06 -20.32
N LEU A 288 0.05 -19.68 -19.29
CA LEU A 288 0.48 -18.69 -18.30
C LEU A 288 1.61 -19.26 -17.42
N MET A 289 1.54 -20.51 -17.05
CA MET A 289 2.59 -21.19 -16.29
C MET A 289 3.94 -21.14 -17.04
N GLU A 290 3.93 -21.44 -18.35
CA GLU A 290 5.15 -21.35 -19.18
C GLU A 290 5.69 -19.91 -19.27
N GLU A 291 4.84 -18.91 -19.39
CA GLU A 291 5.28 -17.51 -19.39
C GLU A 291 5.91 -17.11 -18.05
N ILE A 292 5.30 -17.51 -16.93
CA ILE A 292 5.87 -17.23 -15.60
C ILE A 292 7.20 -17.96 -15.40
N ARG A 293 7.36 -19.20 -15.88
CA ARG A 293 8.65 -19.92 -15.86
C ARG A 293 9.73 -19.17 -16.63
N LYS A 294 9.37 -18.57 -17.75
CA LYS A 294 10.29 -17.75 -18.53
C LYS A 294 10.68 -16.48 -17.78
N GLU A 295 9.69 -15.75 -17.27
CA GLU A 295 9.90 -14.54 -16.46
C GLU A 295 10.75 -14.84 -15.21
N TYR A 296 10.48 -15.95 -14.51
CA TYR A 296 11.27 -16.39 -13.34
C TYR A 296 12.75 -16.62 -13.70
N ARG A 297 13.02 -17.33 -14.81
CA ARG A 297 14.41 -17.57 -15.27
C ARG A 297 15.14 -16.29 -15.62
N GLU A 298 14.45 -15.32 -16.23
CA GLU A 298 15.00 -14.01 -16.54
C GLU A 298 15.25 -13.19 -15.27
N TRP A 299 14.29 -13.19 -14.35
CA TRP A 299 14.40 -12.51 -13.06
C TRP A 299 15.52 -13.11 -12.20
N LYS A 300 15.64 -14.42 -12.12
CA LYS A 300 16.68 -15.10 -11.35
C LYS A 300 18.10 -14.79 -11.86
N LYS A 301 18.25 -14.59 -13.19
CA LYS A 301 19.54 -14.19 -13.80
C LYS A 301 19.86 -12.71 -13.55
N ASN A 302 18.87 -11.85 -13.60
CA ASN A 302 19.03 -10.42 -13.39
C ASN A 302 17.70 -9.78 -12.94
N PRO A 303 17.46 -9.66 -11.63
CA PRO A 303 16.24 -9.06 -11.08
C PRO A 303 15.93 -7.68 -11.65
N ARG A 304 16.96 -6.90 -12.02
CA ARG A 304 16.78 -5.54 -12.58
C ARG A 304 16.07 -5.51 -13.93
N ARG A 305 16.03 -6.62 -14.67
CA ARG A 305 15.34 -6.70 -15.95
C ARG A 305 13.81 -6.84 -15.79
N LEU A 306 13.38 -7.45 -14.69
CA LEU A 306 11.98 -7.68 -14.37
C LEU A 306 11.68 -7.25 -12.93
N PRO A 307 11.84 -5.95 -12.60
CA PRO A 307 11.71 -5.46 -11.22
C PRO A 307 10.30 -5.63 -10.65
N ALA A 308 9.31 -5.86 -11.49
CA ALA A 308 7.93 -6.06 -11.07
C ALA A 308 7.53 -7.55 -10.94
N PHE A 309 8.45 -8.50 -11.16
CA PHE A 309 8.11 -9.93 -11.15
C PHE A 309 7.55 -10.37 -9.78
N MET A 310 8.30 -10.16 -8.71
CA MET A 310 7.87 -10.50 -7.35
C MET A 310 6.63 -9.73 -6.92
N THR A 311 6.62 -8.41 -7.17
CA THR A 311 5.49 -7.55 -6.77
C THR A 311 4.21 -7.87 -7.54
N LYS A 312 4.29 -8.14 -8.86
CA LYS A 312 3.09 -8.29 -9.70
C LYS A 312 2.67 -9.74 -9.93
N ARG A 313 3.61 -10.69 -10.01
CA ARG A 313 3.29 -12.10 -10.21
C ARG A 313 3.09 -12.82 -8.89
N MET A 314 3.95 -12.52 -7.89
CA MET A 314 4.02 -13.24 -6.62
C MET A 314 3.37 -12.48 -5.45
N ASN A 315 2.95 -11.23 -5.69
CA ASN A 315 2.35 -10.33 -4.69
C ASN A 315 3.22 -10.12 -3.44
N ILE A 316 4.53 -10.29 -3.59
CA ILE A 316 5.52 -9.95 -2.58
C ILE A 316 6.10 -8.57 -2.93
N PRO A 317 6.03 -7.57 -2.04
CA PRO A 317 6.69 -6.29 -2.27
C PRO A 317 8.19 -6.55 -2.50
N GLU A 318 8.67 -6.21 -3.69
CA GLU A 318 10.10 -6.27 -3.97
C GLU A 318 10.66 -4.86 -3.83
N ASN A 319 11.31 -4.60 -2.72
CA ASN A 319 12.37 -3.61 -2.73
C ASN A 319 13.51 -4.24 -3.52
N ALA A 320 14.12 -3.51 -4.45
CA ALA A 320 15.32 -4.01 -5.15
C ALA A 320 16.39 -4.33 -4.09
N GLU A 321 16.44 -5.59 -3.62
CA GLU A 321 17.13 -6.01 -2.39
C GLU A 321 18.59 -5.65 -2.34
N GLU A 322 19.29 -5.68 -3.45
CA GLU A 322 20.70 -5.25 -3.51
C GLU A 322 20.88 -3.74 -3.27
N MET A 323 19.79 -2.96 -3.18
CA MET A 323 19.88 -1.51 -3.07
C MET A 323 18.86 -0.87 -2.12
N SER A 324 17.95 -1.60 -1.50
CA SER A 324 17.04 -1.01 -0.48
C SER A 324 17.80 -0.73 0.81
N VAL A 325 17.31 0.24 1.59
CA VAL A 325 17.85 0.52 2.94
C VAL A 325 17.66 -0.68 3.85
N THR A 326 16.46 -1.28 3.82
CA THR A 326 16.09 -2.47 4.57
C THR A 326 14.78 -3.04 4.01
N GLU A 327 14.31 -4.16 4.52
CA GLU A 327 13.02 -4.73 4.16
C GLU A 327 11.84 -3.88 4.66
N TRP A 328 10.75 -3.88 3.90
CA TRP A 328 9.54 -3.10 4.25
C TRP A 328 8.98 -3.46 5.62
N ASP A 329 9.04 -4.72 6.04
CA ASP A 329 8.56 -5.15 7.36
C ASP A 329 9.38 -4.55 8.51
N ASN A 330 10.68 -4.33 8.31
CA ASN A 330 11.52 -3.62 9.28
C ASN A 330 11.16 -2.12 9.34
N ILE A 331 10.82 -1.52 8.18
CA ILE A 331 10.36 -0.14 8.14
C ILE A 331 9.02 -0.01 8.87
N LYS A 332 8.05 -0.89 8.62
CA LYS A 332 6.76 -0.91 9.32
C LYS A 332 6.92 -1.11 10.84
N ALA A 333 7.89 -1.91 11.25
CA ALA A 333 8.14 -2.16 12.67
C ALA A 333 8.53 -0.91 13.47
N THR A 334 8.88 0.22 12.81
CA THR A 334 9.14 1.51 13.46
C THR A 334 7.87 2.20 13.96
N ASN A 335 6.67 1.76 13.55
CA ASN A 335 5.38 2.31 13.97
C ASN A 335 5.03 1.88 15.41
N ILE A 336 5.81 2.37 16.37
CA ILE A 336 5.62 2.13 17.80
C ILE A 336 5.46 3.48 18.47
N LEU A 337 4.45 3.60 19.34
CA LEU A 337 4.15 4.83 20.06
C LEU A 337 5.39 5.36 20.78
N LEU A 338 5.64 6.66 20.63
CA LEU A 338 6.74 7.33 21.30
C LEU A 338 6.43 7.52 22.79
N PRO A 339 7.44 7.37 23.69
CA PRO A 339 7.29 7.76 25.08
C PRO A 339 7.23 9.30 25.19
N ASP A 340 6.94 9.79 26.38
CA ASP A 340 7.11 11.22 26.66
C ASP A 340 8.59 11.61 26.56
N LEU A 341 8.91 12.43 25.56
CA LEU A 341 10.27 12.89 25.25
C LEU A 341 10.55 14.32 25.80
N GLU A 342 9.62 14.92 26.54
CA GLU A 342 9.82 16.27 27.09
C GLU A 342 11.12 16.34 27.92
N ARG A 343 11.92 17.37 27.66
CA ARG A 343 13.24 17.64 28.28
C ARG A 343 14.33 16.59 28.03
N TRP A 344 14.08 15.62 27.13
CA TRP A 344 15.15 14.72 26.73
C TRP A 344 16.22 15.46 25.92
N SER A 345 17.46 14.95 26.02
CA SER A 345 18.52 15.36 25.10
C SER A 345 18.34 14.70 23.76
N CYS A 346 18.43 15.49 22.70
CA CYS A 346 18.36 15.00 21.33
C CYS A 346 19.41 15.67 20.45
N VAL A 347 19.59 15.12 19.26
CA VAL A 347 20.31 15.76 18.15
C VAL A 347 19.33 16.05 17.02
N CYS A 348 19.70 16.99 16.16
CA CYS A 348 18.86 17.42 15.06
C CYS A 348 19.56 17.16 13.73
N GLY A 349 18.85 16.55 12.78
CA GLY A 349 19.28 16.42 11.40
C GLY A 349 18.44 17.27 10.45
N ILE A 350 19.05 17.81 9.42
CA ILE A 350 18.37 18.63 8.41
C ILE A 350 18.74 18.11 7.03
N ASP A 351 17.74 17.87 6.18
CA ASP A 351 17.90 17.82 4.74
C ASP A 351 17.21 19.03 4.10
N TYR A 352 18.02 19.91 3.52
CA TYR A 352 17.59 21.15 2.86
C TYR A 352 18.30 21.28 1.53
N THR A 353 18.02 20.38 0.59
CA THR A 353 18.80 20.25 -0.66
C THR A 353 18.18 21.01 -1.83
N LYS A 354 16.87 21.21 -1.86
CA LYS A 354 16.18 21.97 -2.91
C LYS A 354 15.16 22.94 -2.31
N LEU A 355 15.35 24.23 -2.56
CA LEU A 355 14.47 25.31 -2.10
C LEU A 355 13.02 25.15 -2.60
N THR A 356 12.84 24.68 -3.81
CA THR A 356 11.54 24.60 -4.50
C THR A 356 10.97 23.18 -4.53
N ASP A 357 11.33 22.32 -3.58
CA ASP A 357 10.91 20.92 -3.59
C ASP A 357 10.47 20.44 -2.20
N TRP A 358 11.34 19.80 -1.46
CA TRP A 358 11.08 19.21 -0.15
C TRP A 358 12.22 19.54 0.81
N ALA A 359 11.90 19.79 2.07
CA ALA A 359 12.88 19.96 3.14
C ALA A 359 12.38 19.24 4.39
N SER A 360 13.31 18.74 5.21
CA SER A 360 12.95 17.98 6.40
C SER A 360 13.89 18.26 7.57
N VAL A 361 13.34 18.18 8.77
CA VAL A 361 14.05 18.22 10.05
C VAL A 361 13.69 16.96 10.82
N ASP A 362 14.68 16.31 11.41
CA ASP A 362 14.53 15.17 12.29
C ASP A 362 15.14 15.43 13.65
N LEU A 363 14.40 15.15 14.71
CA LEU A 363 14.86 15.20 16.11
C LEU A 363 15.06 13.78 16.59
N HIS A 364 16.30 13.40 16.81
CA HIS A 364 16.73 12.06 17.16
C HIS A 364 17.10 11.95 18.63
N PHE A 365 16.52 10.97 19.32
CA PHE A 365 16.72 10.69 20.75
C PHE A 365 17.22 9.27 20.94
N ARG A 366 17.91 9.02 22.07
CA ARG A 366 18.44 7.70 22.39
C ARG A 366 18.28 7.36 23.87
N ASP A 367 17.92 6.09 24.14
CA ASP A 367 18.00 5.47 25.47
C ASP A 367 18.46 4.00 25.34
N GLY A 368 19.71 3.75 25.65
CA GLY A 368 20.33 2.44 25.43
C GLY A 368 20.44 2.09 23.96
N ASP A 369 19.78 1.01 23.58
CA ASP A 369 19.70 0.56 22.19
C ASP A 369 18.48 1.12 21.45
N GLU A 370 17.48 1.63 22.17
CA GLU A 370 16.28 2.23 21.58
C GLU A 370 16.54 3.66 21.08
N ARG A 371 15.96 3.98 19.92
CA ARG A 371 16.02 5.28 19.26
C ARG A 371 14.63 5.76 18.94
N PHE A 372 14.41 7.04 19.12
CA PHE A 372 13.12 7.68 18.92
C PHE A 372 13.32 8.89 18.03
N ASP A 373 12.47 9.03 17.03
CA ASP A 373 12.59 10.10 16.06
C ASP A 373 11.28 10.85 15.89
N ILE A 374 11.39 12.18 15.81
CA ILE A 374 10.29 13.09 15.49
C ILE A 374 10.68 13.84 14.22
N SER A 375 10.05 13.49 13.11
CA SER A 375 10.28 14.10 11.82
C SER A 375 9.22 15.14 11.49
N HIS A 376 9.62 16.23 10.83
CA HIS A 376 8.72 17.21 10.23
C HIS A 376 9.25 17.67 8.87
N SER A 377 8.34 17.85 7.93
CA SER A 377 8.69 18.18 6.56
C SER A 377 7.94 19.40 6.03
N TRP A 378 8.54 20.06 5.05
CA TRP A 378 7.95 21.15 4.27
C TRP A 378 7.99 20.78 2.79
N MET A 379 6.91 21.07 2.07
CA MET A 379 6.81 20.87 0.64
C MET A 379 6.37 22.15 -0.05
N CYS A 380 7.16 22.61 -1.03
CA CYS A 380 6.83 23.78 -1.83
C CYS A 380 5.75 23.43 -2.88
N LEU A 381 4.62 24.14 -2.86
CA LEU A 381 3.51 23.92 -3.81
C LEU A 381 3.86 24.33 -5.25
N ASN A 382 4.90 25.11 -5.46
CA ASN A 382 5.42 25.48 -6.78
C ASN A 382 6.40 24.45 -7.36
N SER A 383 6.62 23.31 -6.68
CA SER A 383 7.46 22.22 -7.19
C SER A 383 6.89 21.57 -8.45
N LYS A 384 7.71 21.49 -9.49
CA LYS A 384 7.36 20.78 -10.74
C LYS A 384 7.24 19.27 -10.56
N ASP A 385 7.69 18.75 -9.42
CA ASP A 385 7.67 17.32 -9.14
C ASP A 385 6.36 16.87 -8.47
N ILE A 386 5.54 17.78 -7.91
CA ILE A 386 4.28 17.44 -7.22
C ILE A 386 3.38 16.48 -8.01
N PRO A 387 3.12 16.69 -9.32
CA PRO A 387 2.28 15.76 -10.09
C PRO A 387 2.84 14.35 -10.22
N ARG A 388 4.11 14.16 -9.87
CA ARG A 388 4.83 12.89 -9.96
C ARG A 388 5.00 12.19 -8.61
N ILE A 389 4.77 12.91 -7.51
CA ILE A 389 4.89 12.35 -6.15
C ILE A 389 3.72 11.41 -5.91
N LYS A 390 4.03 10.13 -5.77
CA LYS A 390 3.06 9.05 -5.51
C LYS A 390 3.03 8.74 -4.01
N ALA A 391 2.38 9.62 -3.26
CA ALA A 391 2.18 9.49 -1.83
C ALA A 391 0.95 10.29 -1.40
N PRO A 392 0.30 9.95 -0.27
CA PRO A 392 -0.85 10.69 0.26
C PRO A 392 -0.43 11.99 0.99
N TRP A 393 0.44 12.79 0.36
CA TRP A 393 1.02 13.98 0.97
C TRP A 393 -0.01 15.01 1.44
N LYS A 394 -1.23 15.02 0.86
CA LYS A 394 -2.32 15.89 1.30
C LYS A 394 -2.87 15.46 2.66
N GLU A 395 -3.02 14.15 2.88
CA GLU A 395 -3.43 13.60 4.17
C GLU A 395 -2.38 13.88 5.25
N TRP A 396 -1.10 13.82 4.89
CA TRP A 396 -0.01 14.19 5.79
C TRP A 396 -0.02 15.68 6.14
N ALA A 397 -0.39 16.55 5.19
CA ALA A 397 -0.57 17.96 5.45
C ALA A 397 -1.78 18.23 6.35
N ASP A 398 -2.93 17.59 6.07
CA ASP A 398 -4.16 17.73 6.86
C ASP A 398 -3.96 17.26 8.31
N SER A 399 -3.10 16.27 8.54
CA SER A 399 -2.75 15.74 9.86
C SER A 399 -1.60 16.50 10.55
N GLY A 400 -1.05 17.56 9.93
CA GLY A 400 0.00 18.41 10.50
C GLY A 400 1.41 17.84 10.45
N ARG A 401 1.64 16.70 9.75
CA ARG A 401 2.96 16.07 9.58
C ARG A 401 3.79 16.72 8.49
N LEU A 402 3.13 17.35 7.52
CA LEU A 402 3.75 18.02 6.39
C LEU A 402 3.22 19.45 6.31
N THR A 403 4.09 20.44 6.26
CA THR A 403 3.70 21.83 6.02
C THR A 403 3.78 22.16 4.54
N LEU A 404 2.66 22.60 3.97
CA LEU A 404 2.61 23.07 2.58
C LEU A 404 3.05 24.52 2.52
N VAL A 405 4.01 24.84 1.65
CA VAL A 405 4.55 26.18 1.46
C VAL A 405 4.08 26.72 0.12
N ASP A 406 3.14 27.67 0.16
CA ASP A 406 2.63 28.37 -1.02
C ASP A 406 3.47 29.64 -1.27
N ASP A 407 4.74 29.45 -1.61
CA ASP A 407 5.71 30.49 -1.90
C ASP A 407 6.63 30.03 -3.03
N VAL A 408 7.50 30.94 -3.52
CA VAL A 408 8.50 30.66 -4.56
C VAL A 408 9.46 29.55 -4.11
N GLU A 409 9.79 29.52 -2.81
CA GLU A 409 10.72 28.55 -2.21
C GLU A 409 10.41 28.28 -0.74
N ILE A 410 10.96 27.20 -0.20
CA ILE A 410 10.97 26.91 1.24
C ILE A 410 12.02 27.81 1.89
N HIS A 411 11.59 28.86 2.58
CA HIS A 411 12.51 29.79 3.22
C HIS A 411 13.21 29.15 4.43
N PRO A 412 14.54 29.34 4.63
CA PRO A 412 15.29 28.73 5.75
C PRO A 412 14.70 29.00 7.13
N SER A 413 14.05 30.15 7.33
CA SER A 413 13.42 30.51 8.61
C SER A 413 12.32 29.52 9.04
N LEU A 414 11.67 28.82 8.12
CA LEU A 414 10.65 27.84 8.48
C LEU A 414 11.27 26.70 9.28
N LEU A 415 12.41 26.19 8.84
CA LEU A 415 13.13 25.11 9.53
C LEU A 415 13.72 25.61 10.86
N THR A 416 14.36 26.79 10.85
CA THR A 416 14.98 27.31 12.07
C THR A 416 13.96 27.74 13.13
N ASN A 417 12.78 28.24 12.74
CA ASN A 417 11.69 28.51 13.67
C ASN A 417 11.17 27.22 14.31
N TYR A 418 11.00 26.14 13.54
CA TYR A 418 10.65 24.82 14.08
C TYR A 418 11.68 24.32 15.08
N ILE A 419 12.98 24.40 14.74
CA ILE A 419 14.06 24.01 15.65
C ILE A 419 14.08 24.88 16.90
N GLN A 420 13.83 26.18 16.79
CA GLN A 420 13.77 27.10 17.92
C GLN A 420 12.59 26.76 18.85
N GLU A 421 11.45 26.39 18.29
CA GLU A 421 10.30 25.94 19.08
C GLU A 421 10.60 24.58 19.74
N ALA A 422 11.20 23.64 19.01
CA ALA A 422 11.63 22.36 19.55
C ALA A 422 12.63 22.50 20.73
N LYS A 423 13.51 23.54 20.73
CA LYS A 423 14.42 23.83 21.85
C LYS A 423 13.70 24.24 23.13
N ARG A 424 12.45 24.62 23.11
CA ARG A 424 11.65 24.90 24.32
C ARG A 424 11.22 23.60 25.02
N THR A 425 11.01 22.55 24.23
CA THR A 425 10.53 21.26 24.72
C THR A 425 11.68 20.28 24.94
N TYR A 426 12.68 20.28 24.06
CA TYR A 426 13.77 19.32 24.03
C TYR A 426 15.15 19.99 24.19
N ASN A 427 16.13 19.23 24.67
CA ASN A 427 17.49 19.71 24.84
C ASN A 427 18.37 19.30 23.63
N ILE A 428 18.34 20.11 22.56
CA ILE A 428 19.07 19.84 21.32
C ILE A 428 20.57 20.10 21.53
N LYS A 429 21.38 19.04 21.52
CA LYS A 429 22.83 19.07 21.80
C LYS A 429 23.68 19.41 20.60
N ALA A 430 23.33 18.88 19.44
CA ALA A 430 24.04 19.12 18.19
C ALA A 430 23.09 19.07 17.00
N LEU A 431 23.54 19.64 15.88
CA LEU A 431 22.83 19.67 14.62
C LEU A 431 23.74 19.21 13.49
N ALA A 432 23.22 18.45 12.55
CA ALA A 432 23.93 18.02 11.36
C ALA A 432 23.12 18.29 10.09
N LEU A 433 23.78 18.70 9.02
CA LEU A 433 23.19 18.92 7.69
C LEU A 433 24.23 18.71 6.59
N ASP A 434 23.75 18.55 5.35
CA ASP A 434 24.61 18.45 4.17
C ASP A 434 25.37 19.76 3.93
N ASP A 435 26.65 19.65 3.55
CA ASP A 435 27.54 20.80 3.29
C ASP A 435 27.07 21.63 2.07
N PHE A 436 26.43 21.01 1.11
CA PHE A 436 26.14 21.59 -0.20
C PHE A 436 25.24 22.83 -0.14
N ARG A 437 24.35 22.93 0.85
CA ARG A 437 23.40 24.05 1.01
C ARG A 437 23.62 24.88 2.27
N PHE A 438 24.67 24.62 2.98
CA PHE A 438 25.01 25.35 4.21
C PHE A 438 25.05 26.88 4.00
N ALA A 439 25.54 27.35 2.85
CA ALA A 439 25.59 28.76 2.53
C ALA A 439 24.21 29.47 2.60
N LEU A 440 23.11 28.75 2.40
CA LEU A 440 21.76 29.33 2.40
C LEU A 440 21.15 29.37 3.80
N ILE A 441 21.39 28.36 4.63
CA ILE A 441 20.75 28.24 5.96
C ILE A 441 21.68 28.59 7.11
N GLY A 442 23.01 28.62 6.89
CA GLY A 442 24.01 28.75 7.95
C GLY A 442 23.87 29.99 8.82
N LYS A 443 23.51 31.18 8.21
CA LYS A 443 23.27 32.40 8.97
C LYS A 443 22.10 32.24 9.94
N TYR A 444 20.99 31.67 9.49
CA TYR A 444 19.79 31.42 10.32
C TYR A 444 20.06 30.43 11.44
N LEU A 445 20.89 29.40 11.20
CA LEU A 445 21.32 28.46 12.23
C LEU A 445 22.18 29.14 13.31
N GLN A 446 23.08 30.06 12.92
CA GLN A 446 23.88 30.84 13.87
C GLN A 446 22.99 31.74 14.74
N GLU A 447 21.97 32.36 14.19
CA GLU A 447 21.01 33.20 14.93
C GLU A 447 20.28 32.43 16.04
N ILE A 448 20.05 31.14 15.85
CA ILE A 448 19.44 30.23 16.85
C ILE A 448 20.47 29.46 17.69
N GLY A 449 21.77 29.78 17.58
CA GLY A 449 22.83 29.27 18.44
C GLY A 449 23.50 27.99 17.98
N PHE A 450 23.42 27.64 16.68
CA PHE A 450 24.17 26.52 16.11
C PHE A 450 25.29 27.01 15.19
N ASP A 451 26.54 26.72 15.56
CA ASP A 451 27.70 27.10 14.78
C ASP A 451 28.88 26.10 14.95
N MET A 452 29.83 26.17 14.00
CA MET A 452 31.01 25.30 13.97
C MET A 452 32.19 25.81 14.79
N LYS A 453 32.23 27.09 15.15
CA LYS A 453 33.43 27.74 15.70
C LYS A 453 33.31 28.04 17.19
N VAL A 454 32.21 28.65 17.60
CA VAL A 454 31.96 29.10 18.98
C VAL A 454 31.38 27.96 19.82
N ASN A 455 30.17 27.53 19.48
CA ASN A 455 29.45 26.48 20.22
C ASN A 455 29.88 25.06 19.80
N LYS A 456 30.46 24.93 18.61
CA LYS A 456 30.93 23.63 18.04
C LYS A 456 29.85 22.54 18.05
N ASN A 457 28.60 22.96 17.90
CA ASN A 457 27.40 22.10 17.96
C ASN A 457 26.73 21.91 16.60
N LEU A 458 27.40 22.32 15.51
CA LEU A 458 26.98 22.17 14.13
C LEU A 458 28.00 21.34 13.36
N LYS A 459 27.54 20.29 12.69
CA LYS A 459 28.35 19.42 11.84
C LYS A 459 27.85 19.46 10.40
N LEU A 460 28.77 19.70 9.46
CA LEU A 460 28.52 19.48 8.04
C LEU A 460 28.87 18.05 7.67
N ILE A 461 27.90 17.31 7.16
CA ILE A 461 28.06 15.90 6.83
C ILE A 461 28.66 15.71 5.43
N ARG A 462 29.46 14.67 5.30
CA ARG A 462 30.07 14.23 4.04
C ARG A 462 29.68 12.79 3.75
N PRO A 463 29.84 12.30 2.51
CA PRO A 463 29.60 10.89 2.20
C PRO A 463 30.30 9.91 3.14
N SER A 464 31.51 10.25 3.60
CA SER A 464 32.27 9.43 4.57
C SER A 464 31.63 9.35 5.95
N ASP A 465 30.84 10.35 6.37
CA ASP A 465 30.10 10.30 7.64
C ASP A 465 28.88 9.38 7.52
N ILE A 466 28.21 9.42 6.36
CA ILE A 466 27.10 8.51 6.04
C ILE A 466 27.60 7.06 6.00
N MET A 467 28.73 6.78 5.34
CA MET A 467 29.34 5.45 5.30
C MET A 467 29.63 4.88 6.69
N LYS A 468 30.01 5.73 7.65
CA LYS A 468 30.27 5.29 9.04
C LYS A 468 29.00 4.94 9.80
N VAL A 469 27.91 5.63 9.53
CA VAL A 469 26.64 5.44 10.27
C VAL A 469 25.71 4.43 9.61
N ALA A 470 25.85 4.16 8.32
CA ALA A 470 24.98 3.24 7.59
C ALA A 470 24.90 1.82 8.21
N PRO A 471 26.02 1.19 8.66
CA PRO A 471 25.93 -0.11 9.33
C PRO A 471 25.19 -0.07 10.67
N LEU A 472 25.24 1.05 11.39
CA LEU A 472 24.48 1.24 12.62
C LEU A 472 22.98 1.37 12.33
N ILE A 473 22.62 2.13 11.28
CA ILE A 473 21.23 2.28 10.84
C ILE A 473 20.65 0.91 10.44
N ASP A 474 21.40 0.13 9.65
CA ASP A 474 21.00 -1.23 9.28
C ASP A 474 20.77 -2.11 10.52
N SER A 475 21.73 -2.12 11.46
CA SER A 475 21.58 -2.84 12.73
C SER A 475 20.33 -2.40 13.51
N CYS A 476 20.01 -1.09 13.53
CA CYS A 476 18.82 -0.58 14.20
C CYS A 476 17.52 -1.08 13.58
N PHE A 477 17.45 -1.19 12.24
CA PHE A 477 16.30 -1.77 11.55
C PHE A 477 16.15 -3.27 11.83
N VAL A 478 17.22 -4.04 11.65
CA VAL A 478 17.20 -5.50 11.85
C VAL A 478 16.81 -5.87 13.29
N ASN A 479 17.33 -5.15 14.27
CA ASN A 479 17.02 -5.38 15.69
C ASN A 479 15.74 -4.69 16.16
N LYS A 480 15.03 -3.93 15.30
CA LYS A 480 13.79 -3.21 15.62
C LYS A 480 13.96 -2.21 16.77
N TRP A 481 15.08 -1.50 16.79
CA TRP A 481 15.40 -0.50 17.82
C TRP A 481 14.86 0.89 17.51
N LEU A 482 14.35 1.12 16.31
CA LEU A 482 13.78 2.40 15.87
C LEU A 482 12.31 2.51 16.24
N ARG A 483 11.90 3.64 16.79
CA ARG A 483 10.53 3.99 17.13
C ARG A 483 10.22 5.37 16.59
N TRP A 484 9.37 5.44 15.59
CA TRP A 484 9.03 6.68 14.87
C TRP A 484 7.60 7.15 15.14
N GLY A 485 6.84 6.36 15.93
CA GLY A 485 5.43 6.66 16.12
C GLY A 485 4.66 6.69 14.80
N ASP A 486 3.66 7.54 14.74
CA ASP A 486 2.86 7.75 13.53
C ASP A 486 3.58 8.73 12.57
N ALA A 487 4.61 8.25 11.87
CA ALA A 487 5.41 8.99 10.90
C ALA A 487 5.43 8.30 9.52
N PRO A 488 4.27 8.26 8.80
CA PRO A 488 4.17 7.60 7.50
C PRO A 488 5.07 8.24 6.43
N GLU A 489 5.29 9.57 6.48
CA GLU A 489 6.17 10.29 5.59
C GLU A 489 7.64 9.85 5.71
N LEU A 490 8.12 9.58 6.94
CA LEU A 490 9.48 9.09 7.19
C LEU A 490 9.63 7.64 6.70
N ARG A 491 8.63 6.78 6.96
CA ARG A 491 8.61 5.39 6.45
C ARG A 491 8.59 5.34 4.92
N TRP A 492 7.76 6.17 4.31
CA TRP A 492 7.71 6.30 2.85
C TRP A 492 9.04 6.78 2.26
N ALA A 493 9.66 7.80 2.86
CA ALA A 493 10.94 8.34 2.43
C ALA A 493 12.07 7.30 2.56
N THR A 494 12.06 6.50 3.61
CA THR A 494 13.00 5.39 3.80
C THR A 494 12.85 4.34 2.70
N ASN A 495 11.63 3.98 2.34
CA ASN A 495 11.35 3.03 1.26
C ASN A 495 11.71 3.58 -0.14
N ASN A 496 11.88 4.89 -0.27
CA ASN A 496 12.34 5.56 -1.50
C ASN A 496 13.86 5.68 -1.60
N ALA A 497 14.56 5.39 -0.52
CA ALA A 497 16.01 5.43 -0.47
C ALA A 497 16.62 4.09 -0.89
N LYS A 498 17.81 4.15 -1.45
CA LYS A 498 18.62 3.00 -1.83
C LYS A 498 20.06 3.17 -1.36
N LEU A 499 20.72 2.05 -1.11
CA LEU A 499 22.16 2.00 -0.89
C LEU A 499 22.91 2.17 -2.23
N ILE A 500 23.86 3.08 -2.27
CA ILE A 500 24.74 3.32 -3.41
C ILE A 500 26.18 3.06 -2.97
N ARG A 501 26.87 2.16 -3.66
CA ARG A 501 28.28 1.91 -3.39
C ARG A 501 29.11 3.13 -3.81
N HIS A 502 29.84 3.71 -2.86
CA HIS A 502 30.67 4.89 -3.08
C HIS A 502 32.11 4.50 -3.42
N GLY A 503 32.71 5.15 -4.44
CA GLY A 503 34.14 4.98 -4.77
C GLY A 503 34.48 3.88 -5.78
N ARG A 504 33.52 3.28 -6.48
CA ARG A 504 33.80 2.26 -7.51
C ARG A 504 34.38 2.89 -8.77
N LYS A 505 35.64 2.52 -9.11
CA LYS A 505 36.20 2.73 -10.45
C LYS A 505 35.60 1.67 -11.39
N PRO A 506 35.16 2.02 -12.62
CA PRO A 506 34.70 1.02 -13.58
C PRO A 506 35.83 0.01 -13.87
N GLY A 507 35.56 -1.30 -13.71
CA GLY A 507 36.44 -2.38 -14.15
C GLY A 507 37.28 -3.10 -13.10
N LYS A 508 37.08 -2.88 -11.80
CA LYS A 508 37.64 -3.74 -10.74
C LYS A 508 36.54 -4.45 -9.97
N GLU A 509 36.51 -5.77 -10.07
CA GLU A 509 35.86 -6.64 -9.08
C GLU A 509 36.80 -6.68 -7.87
N ASP A 510 36.49 -5.98 -6.81
CA ASP A 510 37.15 -6.16 -5.53
C ASP A 510 36.36 -7.14 -4.71
N ASP A 511 37.00 -8.24 -4.35
CA ASP A 511 36.61 -9.13 -3.28
C ASP A 511 36.47 -8.37 -1.95
N ALA A 512 35.51 -8.80 -1.16
CA ALA A 512 35.17 -8.36 0.17
C ALA A 512 34.20 -7.17 0.26
N ASP A 513 33.03 -7.59 0.57
CA ASP A 513 31.86 -6.90 1.08
C ASP A 513 32.17 -6.14 2.38
N MET A 514 32.80 -5.01 2.28
CA MET A 514 33.06 -4.10 3.40
C MET A 514 32.63 -2.67 3.05
N GLY A 515 31.31 -2.45 3.14
CA GLY A 515 30.72 -1.33 3.85
C GLY A 515 30.87 0.10 3.32
N ASN A 516 31.24 0.37 2.06
CA ASN A 516 31.29 1.74 1.54
C ASN A 516 29.99 2.14 0.83
N TYR A 517 28.88 2.21 1.58
CA TYR A 517 27.59 2.60 1.04
C TYR A 517 27.17 3.99 1.52
N VAL A 518 26.55 4.75 0.63
CA VAL A 518 25.81 5.98 0.91
C VAL A 518 24.37 5.79 0.46
N TYR A 519 23.48 6.63 0.95
CA TYR A 519 22.08 6.60 0.54
C TYR A 519 21.83 7.50 -0.66
N GLY A 520 20.96 7.06 -1.56
CA GLY A 520 20.49 7.83 -2.70
C GLY A 520 19.03 7.57 -3.00
N LYS A 521 18.46 8.32 -3.93
CA LYS A 521 17.05 8.18 -4.35
C LYS A 521 16.91 7.03 -5.34
N ILE A 522 15.87 6.20 -5.20
CA ILE A 522 15.50 5.19 -6.20
C ILE A 522 15.12 5.90 -7.51
N GLU A 523 14.32 6.98 -7.41
CA GLU A 523 13.96 7.83 -8.52
C GLU A 523 13.96 9.31 -8.09
N GLY A 524 14.64 10.17 -8.86
CA GLY A 524 14.91 11.54 -8.44
C GLY A 524 13.72 12.51 -8.41
N LYS A 525 12.62 12.20 -9.11
CA LYS A 525 11.50 13.14 -9.31
C LYS A 525 10.24 12.77 -8.54
N SER A 526 9.88 11.49 -8.50
CA SER A 526 8.64 11.01 -7.88
C SER A 526 8.83 10.51 -6.45
N ARG A 527 10.05 10.10 -6.10
CA ARG A 527 10.36 9.47 -4.82
C ARG A 527 11.30 10.36 -3.99
N LYS A 528 10.74 11.05 -3.01
CA LYS A 528 11.50 11.92 -2.11
C LYS A 528 12.08 11.10 -0.96
N THR A 529 13.28 11.49 -0.51
CA THR A 529 14.01 10.85 0.59
C THR A 529 14.39 11.83 1.68
N ASP A 530 13.96 13.07 1.57
CA ASP A 530 14.39 14.19 2.41
C ASP A 530 14.13 13.91 3.91
N PRO A 531 12.97 13.35 4.35
CA PRO A 531 12.77 12.94 5.75
C PRO A 531 13.80 11.89 6.22
N PHE A 532 14.07 10.87 5.40
CA PHE A 532 15.06 9.85 5.74
C PHE A 532 16.49 10.40 5.76
N MET A 533 16.85 11.31 4.86
CA MET A 533 18.17 11.93 4.87
C MET A 533 18.37 12.87 6.06
N ALA A 534 17.30 13.53 6.55
CA ALA A 534 17.35 14.28 7.81
C ALA A 534 17.61 13.34 9.00
N PHE A 535 16.93 12.19 9.08
CA PHE A 535 17.22 11.15 10.06
C PHE A 535 18.68 10.66 9.98
N VAL A 536 19.19 10.34 8.78
CA VAL A 536 20.59 9.95 8.58
C VAL A 536 21.55 11.02 9.06
N ALA A 537 21.25 12.30 8.79
CA ALA A 537 22.05 13.41 9.27
C ALA A 537 22.10 13.45 10.80
N ALA A 538 20.96 13.30 11.47
CA ALA A 538 20.89 13.25 12.93
C ALA A 538 21.72 12.08 13.49
N MET A 539 21.63 10.89 12.90
CA MET A 539 22.41 9.72 13.29
C MET A 539 23.93 9.94 13.20
N THR A 540 24.43 10.82 12.30
CA THR A 540 25.88 11.11 12.20
C THR A 540 26.44 11.86 13.41
N VAL A 541 25.60 12.42 14.26
CA VAL A 541 25.95 13.15 15.48
C VAL A 541 25.36 12.53 16.75
N GLU A 542 24.77 11.32 16.65
CA GLU A 542 24.20 10.58 17.79
C GLU A 542 25.21 10.39 18.94
N ASN A 543 26.49 10.30 18.62
CA ASN A 543 27.57 10.07 19.59
C ASN A 543 27.70 11.15 20.68
N VAL A 544 27.09 12.34 20.50
CA VAL A 544 27.04 13.37 21.55
C VAL A 544 25.96 13.11 22.59
N LEU A 545 25.05 12.16 22.34
CA LEU A 545 24.03 11.76 23.28
C LEU A 545 24.58 10.73 24.28
N PRO A 546 24.12 10.75 25.54
CA PRO A 546 24.47 9.73 26.51
C PRO A 546 23.94 8.36 26.08
N GLN A 547 24.71 7.30 26.34
CA GLN A 547 24.29 5.93 25.98
C GLN A 547 23.02 5.50 26.70
N LYS A 548 22.80 5.93 27.95
CA LYS A 548 21.59 5.71 28.73
C LYS A 548 21.13 7.01 29.35
N ARG A 549 19.83 7.22 29.42
CA ARG A 549 19.26 8.37 30.10
C ARG A 549 19.58 8.29 31.61
N ALA A 550 20.05 9.38 32.18
CA ALA A 550 20.14 9.51 33.63
C ALA A 550 18.71 9.50 34.21
N LYS A 551 18.42 8.53 35.10
CA LYS A 551 17.14 8.55 35.82
C LYS A 551 17.00 9.87 36.55
N PRO A 552 15.85 10.54 36.53
CA PRO A 552 15.65 11.75 37.32
C PRO A 552 15.88 11.41 38.78
N THR A 553 16.81 12.11 39.42
CA THR A 553 17.03 11.98 40.86
C THR A 553 15.76 12.48 41.55
N PRO A 554 15.10 11.70 42.41
CA PRO A 554 13.94 12.18 43.13
C PRO A 554 14.34 13.42 43.93
N LYS A 555 13.64 14.53 43.73
CA LYS A 555 13.80 15.72 44.59
C LYS A 555 13.39 15.31 46.00
N ILE A 556 14.35 15.15 46.87
CA ILE A 556 14.09 15.01 48.30
C ILE A 556 13.58 16.35 48.77
N GLN A 557 12.28 16.47 49.03
CA GLN A 557 11.74 17.61 49.77
C GLN A 557 12.20 17.43 51.23
N VAL A 558 13.20 18.20 51.61
CA VAL A 558 13.58 18.33 53.04
C VAL A 558 12.55 19.26 53.67
N TYR A 559 11.65 18.68 54.45
CA TYR A 559 10.81 19.47 55.34
C TYR A 559 11.66 19.78 56.58
N SER A 560 12.03 21.04 56.76
CA SER A 560 12.56 21.54 58.01
C SER A 560 11.38 21.75 58.96
N TYR A 561 11.39 21.05 60.10
CA TYR A 561 10.51 21.30 61.22
C TYR A 561 11.02 22.49 62.03
#